data_6a57eed2d6df1c8e208ab05f3e059fcc
#
_entry.id   6a57eed2d6df1c8e208ab05f3e059fcc
#
_cell.length_a   1.000
_cell.length_b   1.000
_cell.length_c   1.000
_cell.angle_alpha   90.00
_cell.angle_beta   90.00
_cell.angle_gamma   90.00
#
_symmetry.space_group_name_H-M   'P 1'
#
loop_
_entity.id
_entity.type
_entity.pdbx_description
1 polymer ?
#
loop_
_entity_poly.entity_id
_entity_poly.type
_entity_poly.pdbx_seq_one_letter_code
_entity_poly.pdbx_strand_id
1 'polypeptide(L)'
;MFWEKKTLVEEGDVVIIWLTREQVHSIVIERGKVFNNKFGTYAHSDIIGLPYGSQVPSSNGAGYLHILRPTPELWTRALLRRTQIVYTHDISFIQSKLRIQRGMTVIEAGTGSGSMTHALARAVGLTGRVFSYEYHEKRYKEALDEFKQNGILVPKGPVILCYQDVITDGFYVKDYEVIAHAVFIDLPAPWKVICKMIPHFSKERQTRICCLSPCIEQVQKTLKHLQKYGFYDIELSEVNHCEWIARKVEYKDILEAAQRIHEVQENRRNGKQHNSGDVRPAKRIKEGEEGRNWKDVGRMEKNVKNHTSYLTFGTWLPLSQYYQIPAHKNDISYIKNEIEDTDYDTNNLETSS
;
A
#
# COMPACT_ATOMS: atom_id res chain seq x y z
N MET A 1 -13.35 7.45 13.77
CA MET A 1 -11.90 7.33 14.02
C MET A 1 -11.06 7.93 12.90
N PHE A 2 -11.03 7.43 11.66
CA PHE A 2 -10.33 8.10 10.55
C PHE A 2 -10.94 9.46 10.14
N TRP A 3 -12.21 9.69 10.48
CA TRP A 3 -12.99 10.89 10.12
C TRP A 3 -13.11 11.90 11.25
N GLU A 4 -12.95 11.46 12.50
CA GLU A 4 -13.09 12.31 13.67
C GLU A 4 -11.78 13.05 13.94
N LYS A 5 -11.87 14.36 14.12
CA LYS A 5 -10.72 15.19 14.52
C LYS A 5 -10.56 15.17 16.04
N LYS A 6 -10.38 13.97 16.62
CA LYS A 6 -10.05 13.87 18.04
C LYS A 6 -8.66 14.44 18.31
N THR A 7 -8.55 15.24 19.33
CA THR A 7 -7.26 15.81 19.80
C THR A 7 -6.62 14.96 20.88
N LEU A 8 -7.44 14.37 21.75
CA LEU A 8 -7.02 13.55 22.89
C LEU A 8 -7.34 12.08 22.65
N VAL A 9 -6.53 11.22 23.22
CA VAL A 9 -6.73 9.77 23.18
C VAL A 9 -7.76 9.37 24.23
N GLU A 10 -8.76 8.59 23.82
CA GLU A 10 -9.79 8.05 24.68
C GLU A 10 -9.69 6.52 24.77
N GLU A 11 -10.31 5.93 25.80
CA GLU A 11 -10.45 4.50 25.90
C GLU A 11 -11.26 3.93 24.73
N GLY A 12 -10.81 2.83 24.13
CA GLY A 12 -11.37 2.23 22.92
C GLY A 12 -10.83 2.80 21.59
N ASP A 13 -10.03 3.87 21.66
CA ASP A 13 -9.40 4.40 20.44
C ASP A 13 -8.29 3.47 19.92
N VAL A 14 -8.18 3.41 18.60
CA VAL A 14 -7.00 2.84 17.94
C VAL A 14 -5.93 3.91 17.89
N VAL A 15 -4.76 3.57 18.36
CA VAL A 15 -3.58 4.45 18.40
C VAL A 15 -2.44 3.78 17.65
N ILE A 16 -1.72 4.56 16.87
CA ILE A 16 -0.48 4.13 16.24
C ILE A 16 0.69 4.44 17.18
N ILE A 17 1.37 3.40 17.58
CA ILE A 17 2.62 3.47 18.33
C ILE A 17 3.77 3.59 17.35
N TRP A 18 4.48 4.71 17.42
CA TRP A 18 5.66 4.95 16.61
C TRP A 18 6.91 4.87 17.48
N LEU A 19 7.78 3.91 17.21
CA LEU A 19 9.07 3.74 17.88
C LEU A 19 10.22 4.21 16.98
N THR A 20 10.23 3.71 15.75
CA THR A 20 11.18 4.08 14.71
C THR A 20 10.46 4.05 13.36
N ARG A 21 11.15 4.51 12.32
CA ARG A 21 10.63 4.43 10.95
C ARG A 21 10.22 3.01 10.55
N GLU A 22 10.86 1.98 11.06
CA GLU A 22 10.59 0.57 10.71
C GLU A 22 9.71 -0.14 11.75
N GLN A 23 9.50 0.45 12.92
CA GLN A 23 8.76 -0.15 14.04
C GLN A 23 7.54 0.70 14.36
N VAL A 24 6.44 0.32 13.74
CA VAL A 24 5.13 0.95 13.88
C VAL A 24 4.12 -0.13 14.24
N HIS A 25 3.32 0.09 15.27
CA HIS A 25 2.32 -0.85 15.75
C HIS A 25 0.98 -0.15 15.93
N SER A 26 -0.11 -0.86 15.72
CA SER A 26 -1.45 -0.40 16.08
C SER A 26 -1.91 -1.10 17.35
N ILE A 27 -2.45 -0.34 18.28
CA ILE A 27 -3.05 -0.88 19.51
C ILE A 27 -4.41 -0.25 19.76
N VAL A 28 -5.29 -1.00 20.41
CA VAL A 28 -6.53 -0.47 20.98
C VAL A 28 -6.26 -0.09 22.42
N ILE A 29 -6.63 1.12 22.81
CA ILE A 29 -6.41 1.61 24.16
C ILE A 29 -7.48 1.05 25.09
N GLU A 30 -7.05 0.28 26.10
CA GLU A 30 -7.93 -0.36 27.09
C GLU A 30 -7.30 -0.20 28.50
N ARG A 31 -8.08 0.26 29.46
CA ARG A 31 -7.59 0.39 30.85
C ARG A 31 -7.09 -0.95 31.38
N GLY A 32 -5.97 -0.92 32.08
CA GLY A 32 -5.34 -2.11 32.66
C GLY A 32 -4.46 -2.92 31.69
N LYS A 33 -4.48 -2.62 30.40
CA LYS A 33 -3.52 -3.19 29.45
C LYS A 33 -2.20 -2.42 29.44
N VAL A 34 -1.17 -3.11 29.00
CA VAL A 34 0.19 -2.54 28.84
C VAL A 34 0.77 -2.93 27.50
N PHE A 35 1.48 -2.02 26.87
CA PHE A 35 2.30 -2.27 25.70
C PHE A 35 3.74 -2.45 26.10
N ASN A 36 4.36 -3.57 25.71
CA ASN A 36 5.75 -3.91 26.05
C ASN A 36 6.63 -3.93 24.80
N ASN A 37 7.83 -3.38 24.93
CA ASN A 37 8.86 -3.48 23.90
C ASN A 37 10.26 -3.54 24.54
N LYS A 38 11.31 -3.58 23.71
CA LYS A 38 12.71 -3.60 24.18
C LYS A 38 13.15 -2.36 24.96
N PHE A 39 12.39 -1.28 24.95
CA PHE A 39 12.68 -0.03 25.64
C PHE A 39 11.89 0.13 26.95
N GLY A 40 10.99 -0.80 27.27
CA GLY A 40 10.23 -0.83 28.52
C GLY A 40 8.75 -1.10 28.33
N THR A 41 8.01 -0.83 29.38
CA THR A 41 6.57 -1.04 29.51
C THR A 41 5.85 0.30 29.48
N TYR A 42 4.70 0.35 28.82
CA TYR A 42 3.86 1.55 28.67
C TYR A 42 2.43 1.17 29.03
N ALA A 43 1.94 1.71 30.14
CA ALA A 43 0.55 1.45 30.55
C ALA A 43 -0.42 2.23 29.66
N HIS A 44 -1.50 1.60 29.23
CA HIS A 44 -2.53 2.28 28.43
C HIS A 44 -3.22 3.40 29.22
N SER A 45 -3.29 3.28 30.55
CA SER A 45 -3.77 4.34 31.44
C SER A 45 -2.99 5.66 31.32
N ASP A 46 -1.68 5.58 31.06
CA ASP A 46 -0.82 6.75 30.93
C ASP A 46 -0.95 7.44 29.56
N ILE A 47 -1.56 6.74 28.61
CA ILE A 47 -1.81 7.23 27.25
C ILE A 47 -3.18 7.93 27.18
N ILE A 48 -4.16 7.47 27.97
CA ILE A 48 -5.50 8.06 27.99
C ILE A 48 -5.45 9.51 28.42
N GLY A 49 -6.08 10.40 27.63
CA GLY A 49 -6.12 11.84 27.90
C GLY A 49 -4.94 12.62 27.35
N LEU A 50 -3.92 11.96 26.80
CA LEU A 50 -2.82 12.65 26.13
C LEU A 50 -3.22 13.10 24.72
N PRO A 51 -2.67 14.22 24.23
CA PRO A 51 -2.81 14.63 22.84
C PRO A 51 -2.14 13.65 21.90
N TYR A 52 -2.76 13.38 20.73
CA TYR A 52 -2.07 12.69 19.66
C TYR A 52 -0.83 13.49 19.23
N GLY A 53 0.30 12.79 19.02
CA GLY A 53 1.62 13.37 18.77
C GLY A 53 2.50 13.42 20.01
N SER A 54 1.96 13.11 21.19
CA SER A 54 2.72 13.12 22.45
C SER A 54 3.81 12.04 22.47
N GLN A 55 4.88 12.35 23.17
CA GLN A 55 5.93 11.42 23.55
C GLN A 55 5.59 10.83 24.92
N VAL A 56 5.53 9.51 25.02
CA VAL A 56 5.20 8.78 26.25
C VAL A 56 6.45 8.06 26.74
N PRO A 57 6.95 8.36 27.96
CA PRO A 57 8.09 7.65 28.54
C PRO A 57 7.67 6.24 28.97
N SER A 58 8.62 5.31 28.96
CA SER A 58 8.43 3.98 29.55
C SER A 58 8.40 4.07 31.09
N SER A 59 7.73 3.11 31.75
CA SER A 59 7.61 3.07 33.21
C SER A 59 8.95 3.04 33.96
N ASN A 60 10.02 2.54 33.31
CA ASN A 60 11.36 2.50 33.85
C ASN A 60 12.26 3.67 33.40
N GLY A 61 11.72 4.60 32.61
CA GLY A 61 12.47 5.74 32.09
C GLY A 61 13.55 5.41 31.03
N ALA A 62 13.66 4.14 30.61
CA ALA A 62 14.72 3.69 29.69
C ALA A 62 14.48 4.09 28.23
N GLY A 63 13.28 4.47 27.87
CA GLY A 63 12.92 4.86 26.53
C GLY A 63 11.59 5.59 26.43
N TYR A 64 11.19 5.90 25.20
CA TYR A 64 9.92 6.56 24.92
C TYR A 64 9.33 6.05 23.60
N LEU A 65 8.07 6.32 23.41
CA LEU A 65 7.35 6.12 22.15
C LEU A 65 6.52 7.36 21.81
N HIS A 66 6.12 7.47 20.56
CA HIS A 66 5.14 8.49 20.16
C HIS A 66 3.79 7.83 19.87
N ILE A 67 2.74 8.49 20.29
CA ILE A 67 1.36 8.10 20.02
C ILE A 67 0.81 8.94 18.88
N LEU A 68 0.42 8.29 17.78
CA LEU A 68 -0.05 8.98 16.59
C LEU A 68 -1.49 8.58 16.27
N ARG A 69 -2.23 9.50 15.66
CA ARG A 69 -3.55 9.21 15.13
C ARG A 69 -3.41 8.29 13.92
N PRO A 70 -4.26 7.26 13.79
CA PRO A 70 -4.23 6.40 12.61
C PRO A 70 -4.59 7.20 11.34
N THR A 71 -3.76 7.06 10.33
CA THR A 71 -4.00 7.46 8.95
C THR A 71 -3.84 6.25 8.05
N PRO A 72 -4.39 6.21 6.84
CA PRO A 72 -4.20 5.07 5.95
C PRO A 72 -2.73 4.70 5.73
N GLU A 73 -1.83 5.68 5.64
CA GLU A 73 -0.39 5.46 5.47
C GLU A 73 0.25 4.81 6.69
N LEU A 74 -0.07 5.31 7.88
CA LEU A 74 0.43 4.73 9.13
C LEU A 74 -0.20 3.37 9.38
N TRP A 75 -1.49 3.21 9.02
CA TRP A 75 -2.19 1.93 9.09
C TRP A 75 -1.54 0.88 8.22
N THR A 76 -1.26 1.18 6.95
CA THR A 76 -0.53 0.30 6.02
C THR A 76 0.80 -0.20 6.58
N ARG A 77 1.47 0.60 7.41
CA ARG A 77 2.73 0.22 8.06
C ARG A 77 2.54 -0.59 9.34
N ALA A 78 1.44 -0.39 10.04
CA ALA A 78 1.16 -0.98 11.35
C ALA A 78 0.31 -2.25 11.28
N LEU A 79 -0.43 -2.47 10.17
CA LEU A 79 -1.37 -3.59 10.05
C LEU A 79 -0.66 -4.96 10.06
N LEU A 80 -1.36 -5.96 10.55
CA LEU A 80 -0.93 -7.34 10.45
C LEU A 80 -1.04 -7.81 8.99
N ARG A 81 0.10 -8.20 8.42
CA ARG A 81 0.17 -8.65 7.01
C ARG A 81 -0.47 -10.03 6.87
N ARG A 82 -1.67 -10.09 6.31
CA ARG A 82 -2.40 -11.32 5.99
C ARG A 82 -2.11 -11.80 4.57
N THR A 83 -1.78 -10.84 3.70
CA THR A 83 -1.46 -11.02 2.28
C THR A 83 -0.28 -10.12 1.92
N GLN A 84 0.19 -10.22 0.68
CA GLN A 84 1.00 -9.16 0.10
C GLN A 84 0.17 -7.87 0.09
N ILE A 85 0.73 -6.78 0.60
CA ILE A 85 0.03 -5.50 0.69
C ILE A 85 0.46 -4.58 -0.44
N VAL A 86 -0.47 -3.70 -0.85
CA VAL A 86 -0.15 -2.56 -1.71
C VAL A 86 0.43 -1.46 -0.82
N TYR A 87 1.62 -0.99 -1.15
CA TYR A 87 2.32 0.03 -0.37
C TYR A 87 1.91 1.44 -0.74
N THR A 88 2.23 2.40 0.11
CA THR A 88 1.79 3.80 -0.02
C THR A 88 2.19 4.45 -1.34
N HIS A 89 3.35 4.10 -1.91
CA HIS A 89 3.81 4.65 -3.19
C HIS A 89 2.92 4.18 -4.34
N ASP A 90 2.66 2.86 -4.41
CA ASP A 90 1.74 2.28 -5.39
C ASP A 90 0.33 2.83 -5.21
N ILE A 91 -0.17 2.88 -3.97
CA ILE A 91 -1.50 3.43 -3.63
C ILE A 91 -1.64 4.86 -4.16
N SER A 92 -0.65 5.71 -3.90
CA SER A 92 -0.68 7.12 -4.33
C SER A 92 -0.72 7.25 -5.85
N PHE A 93 0.09 6.44 -6.53
CA PHE A 93 0.15 6.41 -7.98
C PHE A 93 -1.15 5.89 -8.58
N ILE A 94 -1.69 4.79 -8.05
CA ILE A 94 -2.97 4.19 -8.47
C ILE A 94 -4.11 5.20 -8.31
N GLN A 95 -4.23 5.85 -7.15
CA GLN A 95 -5.28 6.84 -6.89
C GLN A 95 -5.19 8.02 -7.86
N SER A 96 -3.99 8.50 -8.15
CA SER A 96 -3.75 9.58 -9.11
C SER A 96 -4.16 9.17 -10.53
N LYS A 97 -3.73 8.00 -11.00
CA LYS A 97 -4.06 7.48 -12.34
C LYS A 97 -5.54 7.18 -12.49
N LEU A 98 -6.18 6.60 -11.48
CA LEU A 98 -7.63 6.38 -11.45
C LEU A 98 -8.44 7.68 -11.27
N ARG A 99 -7.77 8.80 -11.00
CA ARG A 99 -8.38 10.12 -10.74
C ARG A 99 -9.46 10.07 -9.66
N ILE A 100 -9.20 9.34 -8.59
CA ILE A 100 -10.18 9.17 -7.51
C ILE A 100 -10.43 10.51 -6.81
N GLN A 101 -11.69 10.87 -6.71
CA GLN A 101 -12.14 12.12 -6.11
C GLN A 101 -13.20 11.86 -5.05
N ARG A 102 -13.38 12.84 -4.19
CA ARG A 102 -14.43 12.82 -3.18
C ARG A 102 -15.81 12.67 -3.82
N GLY A 103 -16.64 11.80 -3.25
CA GLY A 103 -17.97 11.49 -3.75
C GLY A 103 -18.04 10.40 -4.82
N MET A 104 -16.89 9.90 -5.30
CA MET A 104 -16.87 8.79 -6.26
C MET A 104 -17.24 7.47 -5.62
N THR A 105 -17.75 6.56 -6.45
CA THR A 105 -17.92 5.15 -6.15
C THR A 105 -16.76 4.36 -6.75
N VAL A 106 -16.11 3.55 -5.94
CA VAL A 106 -14.97 2.71 -6.34
C VAL A 106 -15.28 1.25 -6.04
N ILE A 107 -14.97 0.36 -7.00
CA ILE A 107 -14.95 -1.08 -6.80
C ILE A 107 -13.50 -1.50 -6.50
N GLU A 108 -13.31 -2.30 -5.45
CA GLU A 108 -12.07 -2.97 -5.11
C GLU A 108 -12.31 -4.47 -5.09
N ALA A 109 -11.61 -5.23 -5.92
CA ALA A 109 -11.65 -6.68 -5.93
C ALA A 109 -10.33 -7.24 -5.38
N GLY A 110 -10.42 -7.92 -4.24
CA GLY A 110 -9.28 -8.36 -3.43
C GLY A 110 -9.01 -7.40 -2.28
N THR A 111 -9.85 -7.46 -1.22
CA THR A 111 -9.66 -6.66 0.01
C THR A 111 -8.33 -6.96 0.69
N GLY A 112 -7.93 -8.23 0.73
CA GLY A 112 -6.68 -8.69 1.31
C GLY A 112 -6.47 -8.22 2.75
N SER A 113 -5.39 -7.46 2.97
CA SER A 113 -5.10 -6.87 4.28
C SER A 113 -5.78 -5.50 4.51
N GLY A 114 -6.55 -4.99 3.56
CA GLY A 114 -7.30 -3.75 3.70
C GLY A 114 -6.48 -2.45 3.56
N SER A 115 -5.22 -2.53 3.19
CA SER A 115 -4.36 -1.36 3.01
C SER A 115 -4.93 -0.39 1.96
N MET A 116 -5.24 -0.91 0.77
CA MET A 116 -5.83 -0.11 -0.31
C MET A 116 -7.23 0.37 0.06
N THR A 117 -8.04 -0.47 0.71
CA THR A 117 -9.41 -0.11 1.16
C THR A 117 -9.43 1.13 2.03
N HIS A 118 -8.52 1.23 3.02
CA HIS A 118 -8.42 2.40 3.89
C HIS A 118 -8.05 3.66 3.12
N ALA A 119 -7.14 3.55 2.18
CA ALA A 119 -6.71 4.67 1.35
C ALA A 119 -7.83 5.12 0.38
N LEU A 120 -8.53 4.18 -0.24
CA LEU A 120 -9.71 4.45 -1.07
C LEU A 120 -10.83 5.11 -0.25
N ALA A 121 -11.12 4.58 0.94
CA ALA A 121 -12.12 5.14 1.84
C ALA A 121 -11.84 6.62 2.13
N ARG A 122 -10.59 6.98 2.46
CA ARG A 122 -10.20 8.36 2.68
C ARG A 122 -10.37 9.23 1.42
N ALA A 123 -9.97 8.71 0.27
CA ALA A 123 -10.01 9.45 -0.99
C ALA A 123 -11.45 9.79 -1.42
N VAL A 124 -12.37 8.83 -1.34
CA VAL A 124 -13.77 9.05 -1.70
C VAL A 124 -14.54 9.84 -0.65
N GLY A 125 -14.12 9.79 0.62
CA GLY A 125 -14.76 10.48 1.74
C GLY A 125 -16.16 9.94 2.06
N LEU A 126 -16.86 10.57 3.01
CA LEU A 126 -18.17 10.11 3.49
C LEU A 126 -19.29 10.20 2.45
N THR A 127 -19.11 11.03 1.42
CA THR A 127 -20.09 11.20 0.33
C THR A 127 -19.91 10.19 -0.80
N GLY A 128 -18.75 9.51 -0.84
CA GLY A 128 -18.47 8.45 -1.80
C GLY A 128 -18.78 7.06 -1.25
N ARG A 129 -18.43 6.03 -2.03
CA ARG A 129 -18.58 4.62 -1.65
C ARG A 129 -17.38 3.81 -2.14
N VAL A 130 -17.00 2.79 -1.37
CA VAL A 130 -16.05 1.75 -1.75
C VAL A 130 -16.73 0.41 -1.56
N PHE A 131 -16.94 -0.32 -2.66
CA PHE A 131 -17.38 -1.70 -2.61
C PHE A 131 -16.13 -2.58 -2.68
N SER A 132 -15.80 -3.21 -1.54
CA SER A 132 -14.61 -4.05 -1.42
C SER A 132 -15.01 -5.51 -1.30
N TYR A 133 -14.48 -6.37 -2.17
CA TYR A 133 -14.86 -7.78 -2.30
C TYR A 133 -13.73 -8.69 -1.84
N GLU A 134 -14.05 -9.62 -0.95
CA GLU A 134 -13.15 -10.68 -0.46
C GLU A 134 -13.85 -12.03 -0.54
N TYR A 135 -13.22 -13.01 -1.22
CA TYR A 135 -13.79 -14.34 -1.37
C TYR A 135 -13.42 -15.28 -0.22
N HIS A 136 -12.32 -15.02 0.48
CA HIS A 136 -11.83 -15.90 1.53
C HIS A 136 -12.46 -15.54 2.89
N GLU A 137 -13.27 -16.45 3.43
CA GLU A 137 -14.09 -16.24 4.63
C GLU A 137 -13.30 -15.71 5.84
N LYS A 138 -12.13 -16.32 6.13
CA LYS A 138 -11.31 -15.90 7.27
C LYS A 138 -10.82 -14.46 7.10
N ARG A 139 -10.29 -14.10 5.91
CA ARG A 139 -9.82 -12.73 5.63
C ARG A 139 -10.96 -11.73 5.67
N TYR A 140 -12.14 -12.11 5.16
CA TYR A 140 -13.33 -11.29 5.24
C TYR A 140 -13.71 -10.97 6.69
N LYS A 141 -13.76 -11.98 7.58
CA LYS A 141 -14.10 -11.79 9.00
C LYS A 141 -13.09 -10.90 9.70
N GLU A 142 -11.80 -11.13 9.49
CA GLU A 142 -10.73 -10.31 10.06
C GLU A 142 -10.79 -8.85 9.55
N ALA A 143 -11.02 -8.63 8.25
CA ALA A 143 -11.20 -7.31 7.69
C ALA A 143 -12.47 -6.63 8.22
N LEU A 144 -13.57 -7.36 8.38
CA LEU A 144 -14.83 -6.84 8.93
C LEU A 144 -14.63 -6.27 10.33
N ASP A 145 -13.95 -6.99 11.20
CA ASP A 145 -13.71 -6.56 12.58
C ASP A 145 -12.78 -5.35 12.62
N GLU A 146 -11.71 -5.36 11.83
CA GLU A 146 -10.78 -4.25 11.69
C GLU A 146 -11.45 -2.98 11.14
N PHE A 147 -12.26 -3.11 10.08
CA PHE A 147 -12.93 -1.98 9.47
C PHE A 147 -14.02 -1.39 10.38
N LYS A 148 -14.71 -2.23 11.17
CA LYS A 148 -15.63 -1.77 12.23
C LYS A 148 -14.88 -0.94 13.27
N GLN A 149 -13.75 -1.45 13.75
CA GLN A 149 -12.93 -0.79 14.76
C GLN A 149 -12.38 0.56 14.24
N ASN A 150 -11.96 0.60 12.98
CA ASN A 150 -11.46 1.81 12.33
C ASN A 150 -12.59 2.77 11.91
N GLY A 151 -13.84 2.36 11.99
CA GLY A 151 -15.01 3.20 11.67
C GLY A 151 -15.11 3.52 10.18
N ILE A 152 -14.60 2.67 9.28
CA ILE A 152 -14.66 2.91 7.84
C ILE A 152 -15.86 2.25 7.16
N LEU A 153 -16.56 1.33 7.84
CA LEU A 153 -17.77 0.70 7.32
C LEU A 153 -18.99 1.61 7.40
N VAL A 154 -19.94 1.41 6.48
CA VAL A 154 -21.26 2.04 6.57
C VAL A 154 -21.96 1.63 7.87
N PRO A 155 -22.76 2.53 8.53
CA PRO A 155 -23.06 3.91 8.12
C PRO A 155 -22.01 4.94 8.53
N LYS A 156 -21.00 4.59 9.35
CA LYS A 156 -19.99 5.51 9.88
C LYS A 156 -18.95 5.94 8.84
N GLY A 157 -18.67 5.08 7.87
CA GLY A 157 -17.67 5.30 6.82
C GLY A 157 -18.23 4.97 5.43
N PRO A 158 -17.43 5.06 4.38
CA PRO A 158 -17.86 4.86 3.00
C PRO A 158 -17.76 3.41 2.50
N VAL A 159 -17.22 2.47 3.29
CA VAL A 159 -16.89 1.11 2.83
C VAL A 159 -18.06 0.16 3.03
N ILE A 160 -18.36 -0.61 1.99
CA ILE A 160 -19.25 -1.77 1.99
C ILE A 160 -18.34 -2.97 1.69
N LEU A 161 -18.12 -3.81 2.70
CA LEU A 161 -17.32 -5.02 2.58
C LEU A 161 -18.21 -6.19 2.23
N CYS A 162 -17.89 -6.88 1.12
CA CYS A 162 -18.68 -7.97 0.57
C CYS A 162 -17.91 -9.29 0.66
N TYR A 163 -18.54 -10.32 1.24
CA TYR A 163 -18.05 -11.69 1.16
C TYR A 163 -18.58 -12.32 -0.12
N GLN A 164 -17.74 -12.39 -1.15
CA GLN A 164 -18.18 -12.82 -2.48
C GLN A 164 -17.01 -13.19 -3.38
N ASP A 165 -17.16 -14.25 -4.17
CA ASP A 165 -16.26 -14.55 -5.28
C ASP A 165 -16.72 -13.82 -6.54
N VAL A 166 -16.04 -12.74 -6.86
CA VAL A 166 -16.38 -11.92 -8.04
C VAL A 166 -16.16 -12.64 -9.38
N ILE A 167 -15.39 -13.75 -9.40
CA ILE A 167 -15.19 -14.55 -10.61
C ILE A 167 -16.44 -15.34 -10.94
N THR A 168 -17.13 -15.89 -9.94
CA THR A 168 -18.37 -16.66 -10.12
C THR A 168 -19.61 -15.77 -10.07
N ASP A 169 -19.71 -14.89 -9.07
CA ASP A 169 -20.95 -14.21 -8.72
C ASP A 169 -21.05 -12.77 -9.27
N GLY A 170 -19.92 -12.24 -9.82
CA GLY A 170 -19.88 -10.84 -10.30
C GLY A 170 -19.81 -9.83 -9.17
N PHE A 171 -20.36 -8.61 -9.37
CA PHE A 171 -20.20 -7.46 -8.47
C PHE A 171 -21.54 -6.97 -7.89
N TYR A 172 -22.51 -7.83 -7.76
CA TYR A 172 -23.81 -7.47 -7.19
C TYR A 172 -23.74 -7.38 -5.67
N VAL A 173 -24.40 -6.36 -5.12
CA VAL A 173 -24.55 -6.20 -3.67
C VAL A 173 -26.04 -6.00 -3.37
N LYS A 174 -26.57 -6.81 -2.45
CA LYS A 174 -27.95 -6.68 -2.03
C LYS A 174 -28.20 -5.28 -1.47
N ASP A 175 -29.32 -4.67 -1.84
CA ASP A 175 -29.78 -3.34 -1.40
C ASP A 175 -28.91 -2.15 -1.88
N TYR A 176 -27.97 -2.39 -2.80
CA TYR A 176 -27.14 -1.33 -3.39
C TYR A 176 -27.06 -1.44 -4.90
N GLU A 177 -27.23 -0.33 -5.58
CA GLU A 177 -26.86 -0.22 -6.98
C GLU A 177 -25.37 0.12 -7.06
N VAL A 178 -24.60 -0.81 -7.67
CA VAL A 178 -23.15 -0.66 -7.79
C VAL A 178 -22.84 -0.02 -9.13
N ILE A 179 -22.57 1.29 -9.14
CA ILE A 179 -22.13 2.04 -10.33
C ILE A 179 -20.78 2.67 -10.04
N ALA A 180 -19.73 2.13 -10.65
CA ALA A 180 -18.35 2.52 -10.40
C ALA A 180 -17.87 3.64 -11.34
N HIS A 181 -17.09 4.55 -10.76
CA HIS A 181 -16.32 5.57 -11.46
C HIS A 181 -14.84 5.16 -11.62
N ALA A 182 -14.37 4.30 -10.72
CA ALA A 182 -13.04 3.73 -10.75
C ALA A 182 -13.08 2.29 -10.21
N VAL A 183 -12.15 1.47 -10.70
CA VAL A 183 -12.03 0.06 -10.32
C VAL A 183 -10.57 -0.27 -10.05
N PHE A 184 -10.32 -0.93 -8.91
CA PHE A 184 -9.03 -1.52 -8.59
C PHE A 184 -9.16 -3.03 -8.43
N ILE A 185 -8.29 -3.79 -9.11
CA ILE A 185 -8.31 -5.25 -9.10
C ILE A 185 -6.95 -5.78 -8.66
N ASP A 186 -6.96 -6.47 -7.53
CA ASP A 186 -5.82 -7.22 -6.99
C ASP A 186 -6.21 -8.70 -6.84
N LEU A 187 -6.32 -9.37 -7.98
CA LEU A 187 -6.71 -10.78 -8.08
C LEU A 187 -5.65 -11.56 -8.87
N PRO A 188 -5.51 -12.87 -8.61
CA PRO A 188 -4.59 -13.72 -9.38
C PRO A 188 -4.91 -13.78 -10.88
N ALA A 189 -6.17 -13.56 -11.28
CA ALA A 189 -6.63 -13.61 -12.65
C ALA A 189 -7.57 -12.43 -12.98
N PRO A 190 -7.04 -11.18 -13.04
CA PRO A 190 -7.87 -9.99 -13.24
C PRO A 190 -8.67 -10.01 -14.55
N TRP A 191 -8.15 -10.65 -15.60
CA TRP A 191 -8.85 -10.75 -16.89
C TRP A 191 -10.19 -11.48 -16.82
N LYS A 192 -10.39 -12.39 -15.84
CA LYS A 192 -11.64 -13.16 -15.70
C LYS A 192 -12.83 -12.32 -15.25
N VAL A 193 -12.59 -11.16 -14.64
CA VAL A 193 -13.65 -10.32 -14.07
C VAL A 193 -13.95 -9.07 -14.92
N ILE A 194 -13.13 -8.76 -15.92
CA ILE A 194 -13.28 -7.53 -16.72
C ILE A 194 -14.67 -7.43 -17.36
N CYS A 195 -15.15 -8.51 -18.00
CA CYS A 195 -16.48 -8.52 -18.64
C CYS A 195 -17.63 -8.35 -17.61
N LYS A 196 -17.47 -8.91 -16.42
CA LYS A 196 -18.49 -8.84 -15.34
C LYS A 196 -18.60 -7.48 -14.70
N MET A 197 -17.59 -6.62 -14.86
CA MET A 197 -17.60 -5.26 -14.30
C MET A 197 -18.30 -4.25 -15.21
N ILE A 198 -18.31 -4.46 -16.51
CA ILE A 198 -18.86 -3.50 -17.49
C ILE A 198 -20.30 -3.07 -17.16
N PRO A 199 -21.22 -3.98 -16.76
CA PRO A 199 -22.56 -3.58 -16.35
C PRO A 199 -22.61 -2.61 -15.18
N HIS A 200 -21.54 -2.58 -14.37
CA HIS A 200 -21.41 -1.74 -13.18
C HIS A 200 -20.65 -0.42 -13.45
N PHE A 201 -20.31 -0.12 -14.68
CA PHE A 201 -19.64 1.14 -15.01
C PHE A 201 -20.62 2.29 -15.15
N SER A 202 -20.16 3.50 -14.84
CA SER A 202 -20.95 4.70 -15.01
C SER A 202 -21.36 4.88 -16.49
N LYS A 203 -22.65 5.11 -16.73
CA LYS A 203 -23.19 5.40 -18.07
C LYS A 203 -23.05 6.87 -18.46
N GLU A 204 -22.71 7.72 -17.51
CA GLU A 204 -22.64 9.17 -17.71
C GLU A 204 -21.23 9.68 -17.93
N ARG A 205 -20.24 9.00 -17.38
CA ARG A 205 -18.83 9.41 -17.45
C ARG A 205 -17.92 8.20 -17.62
N GLN A 206 -16.70 8.46 -18.06
CA GLN A 206 -15.65 7.44 -18.17
C GLN A 206 -15.40 6.73 -16.84
N THR A 207 -15.15 5.42 -16.90
CA THR A 207 -14.69 4.61 -15.76
C THR A 207 -13.24 4.19 -15.99
N ARG A 208 -12.39 4.34 -14.99
CA ARG A 208 -10.99 3.97 -15.03
C ARG A 208 -10.75 2.69 -14.25
N ILE A 209 -9.89 1.83 -14.79
CA ILE A 209 -9.50 0.57 -14.17
C ILE A 209 -8.00 0.52 -13.92
N CYS A 210 -7.61 -0.13 -12.81
CA CYS A 210 -6.25 -0.54 -12.55
C CYS A 210 -6.25 -2.02 -12.15
N CYS A 211 -5.46 -2.83 -12.84
CA CYS A 211 -5.18 -4.22 -12.48
C CYS A 211 -3.74 -4.33 -11.98
N LEU A 212 -3.58 -4.85 -10.77
CA LEU A 212 -2.27 -5.14 -10.18
C LEU A 212 -1.90 -6.58 -10.52
N SER A 213 -0.71 -6.79 -11.05
CA SER A 213 -0.22 -8.11 -11.47
C SER A 213 1.25 -8.29 -11.11
N PRO A 214 1.63 -9.35 -10.39
CA PRO A 214 3.04 -9.63 -10.07
C PRO A 214 3.85 -10.15 -11.28
N CYS A 215 3.20 -10.71 -12.31
CA CYS A 215 3.86 -11.37 -13.44
C CYS A 215 3.44 -10.77 -14.78
N ILE A 216 4.38 -10.70 -15.72
CA ILE A 216 4.14 -10.13 -17.06
C ILE A 216 3.16 -10.98 -17.88
N GLU A 217 3.08 -12.27 -17.64
CA GLU A 217 2.13 -13.18 -18.31
C GLU A 217 0.68 -12.86 -17.91
N GLN A 218 0.46 -12.42 -16.67
CA GLN A 218 -0.85 -11.94 -16.22
C GLN A 218 -1.20 -10.61 -16.91
N VAL A 219 -0.21 -9.72 -17.03
CA VAL A 219 -0.37 -8.45 -17.77
C VAL A 219 -0.79 -8.70 -19.22
N GLN A 220 -0.12 -9.60 -19.92
CA GLN A 220 -0.44 -9.92 -21.32
C GLN A 220 -1.89 -10.42 -21.49
N LYS A 221 -2.36 -11.28 -20.58
CA LYS A 221 -3.75 -11.75 -20.59
C LYS A 221 -4.73 -10.61 -20.29
N THR A 222 -4.39 -9.77 -19.30
CA THR A 222 -5.22 -8.61 -18.94
C THR A 222 -5.33 -7.62 -20.08
N LEU A 223 -4.22 -7.29 -20.76
CA LEU A 223 -4.20 -6.40 -21.92
C LEU A 223 -5.12 -6.89 -23.05
N LYS A 224 -5.02 -8.18 -23.39
CA LYS A 224 -5.90 -8.78 -24.43
C LYS A 224 -7.38 -8.62 -24.07
N HIS A 225 -7.75 -8.81 -22.81
CA HIS A 225 -9.14 -8.66 -22.38
C HIS A 225 -9.59 -7.21 -22.34
N LEU A 226 -8.74 -6.28 -21.85
CA LEU A 226 -9.06 -4.85 -21.89
C LEU A 226 -9.31 -4.39 -23.33
N GLN A 227 -8.46 -4.77 -24.29
CA GLN A 227 -8.65 -4.47 -25.71
C GLN A 227 -9.94 -5.08 -26.26
N LYS A 228 -10.17 -6.37 -25.97
CA LYS A 228 -11.38 -7.08 -26.40
C LYS A 228 -12.68 -6.39 -25.95
N TYR A 229 -12.69 -5.84 -24.75
CA TYR A 229 -13.87 -5.18 -24.17
C TYR A 229 -13.90 -3.66 -24.37
N GLY A 230 -13.12 -3.14 -25.33
CA GLY A 230 -13.22 -1.76 -25.77
C GLY A 230 -12.62 -0.72 -24.81
N PHE A 231 -11.70 -1.13 -23.95
CA PHE A 231 -10.92 -0.16 -23.17
C PHE A 231 -9.90 0.54 -24.06
N TYR A 232 -9.72 1.83 -23.82
CA TYR A 232 -8.75 2.66 -24.50
C TYR A 232 -7.79 3.29 -23.48
N ASP A 233 -6.78 4.02 -23.95
CA ASP A 233 -5.75 4.65 -23.11
C ASP A 233 -5.12 3.63 -22.13
N ILE A 234 -4.77 2.45 -22.71
CA ILE A 234 -4.21 1.35 -21.94
C ILE A 234 -2.73 1.62 -21.68
N GLU A 235 -2.35 1.66 -20.42
CA GLU A 235 -1.01 1.98 -19.98
C GLU A 235 -0.50 0.93 -19.00
N LEU A 236 0.78 0.55 -19.13
CA LEU A 236 1.49 -0.30 -18.18
C LEU A 236 2.53 0.53 -17.43
N SER A 237 2.49 0.44 -16.12
CA SER A 237 3.42 1.17 -15.24
C SER A 237 3.98 0.26 -14.16
N GLU A 238 5.16 0.60 -13.67
CA GLU A 238 5.79 0.03 -12.50
C GLU A 238 6.26 1.17 -11.60
N VAL A 239 6.03 1.08 -10.29
CA VAL A 239 6.42 2.10 -9.32
C VAL A 239 7.68 1.68 -8.60
N ASN A 240 8.79 2.34 -8.89
CA ASN A 240 10.06 2.13 -8.23
C ASN A 240 10.35 3.27 -7.25
N HIS A 241 10.49 2.94 -5.97
CA HIS A 241 10.85 3.90 -4.95
C HIS A 241 12.36 3.95 -4.75
N CYS A 242 12.96 5.09 -5.07
CA CYS A 242 14.36 5.38 -4.80
C CYS A 242 14.50 6.42 -3.69
N GLU A 243 15.09 6.04 -2.58
CA GLU A 243 15.30 6.93 -1.45
C GLU A 243 16.71 7.54 -1.49
N TRP A 244 16.78 8.87 -1.41
CA TRP A 244 18.01 9.60 -1.20
C TRP A 244 18.21 9.85 0.28
N ILE A 245 19.32 9.36 0.83
CA ILE A 245 19.66 9.54 2.23
C ILE A 245 20.79 10.55 2.32
N ALA A 246 20.54 11.67 3.00
CA ALA A 246 21.58 12.59 3.39
C ALA A 246 22.35 12.04 4.58
N ARG A 247 23.65 11.95 4.49
CA ARG A 247 24.52 11.49 5.58
C ARG A 247 25.74 12.39 5.68
N LYS A 248 26.25 12.51 6.90
CA LYS A 248 27.58 13.07 7.13
C LYS A 248 28.60 11.94 7.07
N VAL A 249 29.54 12.04 6.16
CA VAL A 249 30.64 11.09 6.03
C VAL A 249 31.91 11.77 6.53
N GLU A 250 32.64 11.09 7.42
CA GLU A 250 33.93 11.58 7.89
C GLU A 250 34.89 11.71 6.70
N TYR A 251 35.35 12.93 6.47
CA TYR A 251 36.33 13.23 5.43
C TYR A 251 37.72 13.14 6.04
N LYS A 252 38.57 12.27 5.53
CA LYS A 252 39.99 12.18 5.89
C LYS A 252 40.79 12.82 4.78
N ASP A 253 41.68 13.72 5.16
CA ASP A 253 42.62 14.26 4.21
C ASP A 253 43.53 13.13 3.64
N ILE A 254 43.95 13.29 2.41
CA ILE A 254 44.85 12.34 1.74
C ILE A 254 46.13 12.13 2.52
N LEU A 255 46.65 13.21 3.14
CA LEU A 255 47.84 13.17 4.00
C LEU A 255 47.63 12.34 5.25
N GLU A 256 46.49 12.50 5.94
CA GLU A 256 46.14 11.68 7.12
C GLU A 256 45.98 10.20 6.75
N ALA A 257 45.36 9.93 5.59
CA ALA A 257 45.19 8.56 5.10
C ALA A 257 46.55 7.93 4.75
N ALA A 258 47.45 8.66 4.14
CA ALA A 258 48.81 8.22 3.79
C ALA A 258 49.66 7.93 5.06
N GLN A 259 49.59 8.85 6.04
CA GLN A 259 50.29 8.66 7.34
C GLN A 259 49.79 7.39 8.04
N ARG A 260 48.52 7.15 8.09
CA ARG A 260 47.95 5.95 8.70
C ARG A 260 48.33 4.67 7.99
N ILE A 261 48.41 4.69 6.67
CA ILE A 261 48.90 3.53 5.88
C ILE A 261 50.38 3.25 6.22
N HIS A 262 51.18 4.31 6.35
CA HIS A 262 52.57 4.22 6.71
C HIS A 262 52.76 3.62 8.11
N GLU A 263 52.00 4.11 9.10
CA GLU A 263 52.01 3.59 10.47
C GLU A 263 51.61 2.07 10.52
N VAL A 264 50.59 1.69 9.78
CA VAL A 264 50.16 0.28 9.67
C VAL A 264 51.25 -0.58 9.06
N GLN A 265 51.96 -0.09 8.03
CA GLN A 265 53.05 -0.80 7.38
C GLN A 265 54.27 -0.93 8.30
N GLU A 266 54.62 0.14 9.05
CA GLU A 266 55.71 0.07 10.05
C GLU A 266 55.38 -0.88 11.19
N ASN A 267 54.17 -0.84 11.73
CA ASN A 267 53.76 -1.78 12.76
C ASN A 267 53.80 -3.23 12.29
N ARG A 268 53.49 -3.49 11.04
CA ARG A 268 53.66 -4.83 10.43
C ARG A 268 55.13 -5.23 10.27
N ARG A 269 55.99 -4.31 9.85
CA ARG A 269 57.45 -4.55 9.72
C ARG A 269 58.10 -4.80 11.07
N ASN A 270 57.65 -4.12 12.11
CA ASN A 270 58.17 -4.22 13.46
C ASN A 270 57.59 -5.41 14.26
N GLY A 271 56.92 -6.37 13.59
CA GLY A 271 56.42 -7.58 14.22
C GLY A 271 55.35 -7.38 15.30
N LYS A 272 54.78 -6.20 15.41
CA LYS A 272 53.60 -5.96 16.28
C LYS A 272 52.39 -6.64 15.64
N GLN A 273 52.26 -7.96 15.88
CA GLN A 273 51.01 -8.65 15.61
C GLN A 273 49.96 -8.02 16.46
N HIS A 274 48.88 -7.56 15.81
CA HIS A 274 47.64 -7.27 16.49
C HIS A 274 47.20 -8.57 17.16
N ASN A 275 47.34 -8.63 18.49
CA ASN A 275 46.76 -9.71 19.27
C ASN A 275 45.25 -9.67 19.00
N SER A 276 44.76 -10.68 18.30
CA SER A 276 43.39 -10.87 17.93
C SER A 276 42.43 -11.09 19.13
N GLY A 277 42.96 -11.00 20.35
CA GLY A 277 42.23 -11.18 21.60
C GLY A 277 41.73 -9.88 22.26
N ASP A 278 42.23 -8.71 21.86
CA ASP A 278 41.86 -7.43 22.49
C ASP A 278 41.30 -6.41 21.49
N VAL A 279 40.46 -6.89 20.59
CA VAL A 279 39.65 -5.98 19.77
C VAL A 279 38.53 -5.45 20.67
N ARG A 280 38.85 -4.43 21.46
CA ARG A 280 37.79 -3.54 21.96
C ARG A 280 37.02 -3.08 20.70
N PRO A 281 35.70 -3.29 20.64
CA PRO A 281 34.92 -2.84 19.49
C PRO A 281 35.24 -1.37 19.28
N ALA A 282 35.75 -1.00 18.11
CA ALA A 282 36.11 0.38 17.81
C ALA A 282 34.94 1.26 18.23
N LYS A 283 35.20 2.25 19.10
CA LYS A 283 34.15 3.16 19.60
C LYS A 283 33.34 3.63 18.40
N ARG A 284 32.06 3.30 18.39
CA ARG A 284 31.18 3.63 17.26
C ARG A 284 31.13 5.14 17.12
N ILE A 285 31.77 5.67 16.09
CA ILE A 285 31.78 7.09 15.77
C ILE A 285 30.35 7.50 15.49
N LYS A 286 29.85 8.49 16.21
CA LYS A 286 28.52 9.05 15.95
C LYS A 286 28.64 10.06 14.82
N GLU A 287 27.69 10.00 13.89
CA GLU A 287 27.59 10.97 12.81
C GLU A 287 27.45 12.38 13.39
N GLY A 288 28.31 13.31 12.95
CA GLY A 288 28.36 14.69 13.45
C GLY A 288 29.14 14.87 14.77
N GLU A 289 29.89 13.86 15.26
CA GLU A 289 30.72 13.98 16.48
C GLU A 289 31.74 15.12 16.32
N GLU A 290 31.84 15.99 17.33
CA GLU A 290 32.77 17.13 17.32
C GLU A 290 34.24 16.70 17.24
N GLY A 291 35.09 17.54 16.66
CA GLY A 291 36.53 17.26 16.49
C GLY A 291 36.86 16.39 15.25
N ARG A 292 35.92 16.22 14.34
CA ARG A 292 36.13 15.50 13.06
C ARG A 292 35.65 16.31 11.89
N ASN A 293 36.28 16.08 10.75
CA ASN A 293 35.88 16.71 9.50
C ASN A 293 34.74 15.94 8.85
N TRP A 294 33.57 16.54 8.74
CA TRP A 294 32.38 15.95 8.14
C TRP A 294 32.08 16.60 6.80
N LYS A 295 31.67 15.77 5.83
CA LYS A 295 31.14 16.23 4.55
C LYS A 295 29.73 15.68 4.39
N ASP A 296 28.80 16.57 4.02
CA ASP A 296 27.45 16.16 3.67
C ASP A 296 27.46 15.47 2.31
N VAL A 297 26.94 14.25 2.25
CA VAL A 297 26.85 13.46 1.04
C VAL A 297 25.43 12.96 0.86
N GLY A 298 24.91 13.08 -0.36
CA GLY A 298 23.70 12.40 -0.79
C GLY A 298 24.05 11.01 -1.32
N ARG A 299 23.42 10.00 -0.81
CA ARG A 299 23.56 8.62 -1.28
C ARG A 299 22.19 8.05 -1.59
N MET A 300 22.04 7.51 -2.79
CA MET A 300 20.89 6.69 -3.13
C MET A 300 21.01 5.33 -2.45
N GLU A 301 19.92 4.83 -1.88
CA GLU A 301 19.88 3.48 -1.33
C GLU A 301 20.04 2.47 -2.46
N LYS A 302 21.04 1.58 -2.35
CA LYS A 302 21.39 0.64 -3.42
C LYS A 302 20.38 -0.49 -3.60
N ASN A 303 19.65 -0.82 -2.56
CA ASN A 303 18.72 -1.94 -2.54
C ASN A 303 17.28 -1.40 -2.54
N VAL A 304 16.58 -1.63 -3.62
CA VAL A 304 15.13 -1.48 -3.66
C VAL A 304 14.56 -2.64 -2.82
N LYS A 305 14.07 -2.32 -1.63
CA LYS A 305 13.52 -3.32 -0.69
C LYS A 305 12.08 -3.72 -1.00
N ASN A 306 11.52 -3.24 -2.10
CA ASN A 306 10.13 -3.43 -2.44
C ASN A 306 9.97 -4.50 -3.51
N HIS A 307 8.95 -5.31 -3.35
CA HIS A 307 8.43 -6.12 -4.45
C HIS A 307 7.72 -5.16 -5.42
N THR A 308 8.18 -5.13 -6.66
CA THR A 308 7.54 -4.37 -7.72
C THR A 308 6.42 -5.20 -8.32
N SER A 309 5.30 -4.56 -8.63
CA SER A 309 4.18 -5.16 -9.34
C SER A 309 3.85 -4.31 -10.57
N TYR A 310 3.37 -4.95 -11.61
CA TYR A 310 2.89 -4.27 -12.79
C TYR A 310 1.50 -3.71 -12.53
N LEU A 311 1.29 -2.44 -12.89
CA LEU A 311 0.03 -1.73 -12.80
C LEU A 311 -0.48 -1.49 -14.22
N THR A 312 -1.52 -2.22 -14.62
CA THR A 312 -2.15 -2.06 -15.92
C THR A 312 -3.38 -1.18 -15.77
N PHE A 313 -3.37 -0.04 -16.44
CA PHE A 313 -4.47 0.92 -16.46
C PHE A 313 -5.24 0.84 -17.76
N GLY A 314 -6.51 1.21 -17.72
CA GLY A 314 -7.34 1.37 -18.90
C GLY A 314 -8.52 2.28 -18.59
N THR A 315 -9.11 2.86 -19.62
CA THR A 315 -10.28 3.72 -19.53
C THR A 315 -11.40 3.16 -20.38
N TRP A 316 -12.59 3.08 -19.81
CA TRP A 316 -13.80 2.68 -20.51
C TRP A 316 -14.73 3.89 -20.69
N LEU A 317 -15.31 4.03 -21.90
CA LEU A 317 -16.24 5.11 -22.24
C LEU A 317 -17.64 4.57 -22.42
N PRO A 318 -18.68 5.26 -21.88
CA PRO A 318 -20.07 4.97 -22.23
C PRO A 318 -20.31 5.20 -23.72
N LEU A 319 -21.16 4.39 -24.34
CA LEU A 319 -21.50 4.51 -25.77
C LEU A 319 -21.94 5.91 -26.18
N SER A 320 -22.63 6.63 -25.29
CA SER A 320 -23.03 8.03 -25.49
C SER A 320 -21.88 9.01 -25.72
N GLN A 321 -20.71 8.71 -25.22
CA GLN A 321 -19.50 9.53 -25.36
C GLN A 321 -18.59 9.05 -26.51
N TYR A 322 -18.73 7.80 -26.94
CA TYR A 322 -17.95 7.24 -28.05
C TYR A 322 -18.17 8.00 -29.37
N TYR A 323 -19.37 8.50 -29.60
CA TYR A 323 -19.72 9.27 -30.80
C TYR A 323 -19.22 10.72 -30.79
N GLN A 324 -18.63 11.19 -29.71
CA GLN A 324 -18.08 12.54 -29.61
C GLN A 324 -16.56 12.62 -29.87
N ILE A 325 -15.89 11.47 -30.00
CA ILE A 325 -14.47 11.43 -30.34
C ILE A 325 -14.37 11.58 -31.87
N PRO A 326 -13.64 12.58 -32.39
CA PRO A 326 -13.38 12.69 -33.82
C PRO A 326 -12.78 11.36 -34.31
N ALA A 327 -13.40 10.74 -35.27
CA ALA A 327 -12.97 9.49 -35.85
C ALA A 327 -11.55 9.61 -36.44
N HIS A 328 -10.54 9.36 -35.66
CA HIS A 328 -9.33 8.81 -36.22
C HIS A 328 -9.70 7.38 -36.65
N LYS A 329 -9.77 7.21 -37.97
CA LYS A 329 -10.11 6.00 -38.70
C LYS A 329 -9.56 4.74 -38.04
N ASN A 330 -10.35 4.09 -37.19
CA ASN A 330 -10.21 2.68 -36.88
C ASN A 330 -11.61 2.07 -36.99
N ASP A 331 -11.76 1.22 -37.96
CA ASP A 331 -12.99 0.58 -38.39
C ASP A 331 -13.76 -0.03 -37.21
N ILE A 332 -14.92 0.56 -36.93
CA ILE A 332 -15.88 0.05 -35.93
C ILE A 332 -16.57 -1.24 -36.43
N SER A 333 -16.40 -1.62 -37.70
CA SER A 333 -16.92 -2.84 -38.26
C SER A 333 -16.36 -4.12 -37.63
N TYR A 334 -15.16 -4.07 -37.04
CA TYR A 334 -14.53 -5.22 -36.34
C TYR A 334 -15.21 -5.57 -35.02
N ILE A 335 -15.81 -4.59 -34.34
CA ILE A 335 -16.37 -4.79 -32.98
C ILE A 335 -17.77 -5.43 -33.03
N LYS A 336 -18.54 -5.21 -34.10
CA LYS A 336 -19.90 -5.77 -34.22
C LYS A 336 -19.92 -7.25 -34.58
N ASN A 337 -18.95 -7.74 -35.33
CA ASN A 337 -18.93 -9.12 -35.81
C ASN A 337 -18.34 -10.14 -34.83
N GLU A 338 -17.58 -9.70 -33.80
CA GLU A 338 -17.01 -10.60 -32.78
C GLU A 338 -17.90 -10.79 -31.56
N ILE A 339 -18.95 -9.97 -31.37
CA ILE A 339 -19.88 -10.11 -30.22
C ILE A 339 -20.89 -11.23 -30.47
N GLU A 340 -21.17 -11.57 -31.74
CA GLU A 340 -22.14 -12.65 -32.12
C GLU A 340 -21.51 -14.04 -32.15
N ASP A 341 -20.17 -14.19 -32.19
CA ASP A 341 -19.49 -15.48 -32.37
C ASP A 341 -18.91 -16.15 -31.12
N THR A 342 -19.20 -15.66 -29.89
CA THR A 342 -18.59 -16.23 -28.67
C THR A 342 -19.55 -16.89 -27.68
N ASP A 343 -20.59 -17.55 -28.19
CA ASP A 343 -21.42 -18.47 -27.37
C ASP A 343 -21.03 -19.95 -27.52
N TYR A 344 -19.80 -20.28 -27.88
CA TYR A 344 -19.33 -21.68 -27.88
C TYR A 344 -17.88 -21.77 -27.40
N ASP A 345 -17.70 -22.11 -26.13
CA ASP A 345 -16.66 -23.04 -25.63
C ASP A 345 -16.81 -23.29 -24.11
N THR A 346 -17.89 -23.96 -23.72
CA THR A 346 -18.04 -24.56 -22.38
C THR A 346 -18.04 -26.10 -22.41
N ASN A 347 -17.60 -26.73 -23.46
CA ASN A 347 -17.51 -28.18 -23.50
C ASN A 347 -16.18 -28.63 -24.11
N ASN A 348 -15.13 -28.77 -23.24
CA ASN A 348 -14.02 -29.73 -23.43
C ASN A 348 -12.98 -29.55 -22.31
N LEU A 349 -13.27 -30.03 -21.10
CA LEU A 349 -12.29 -30.44 -20.09
C LEU A 349 -12.95 -31.45 -19.13
N GLU A 350 -13.48 -32.52 -19.73
CA GLU A 350 -13.63 -33.81 -19.00
C GLU A 350 -13.09 -34.89 -19.94
N THR A 351 -12.18 -35.66 -19.42
CA THR A 351 -11.50 -36.87 -19.85
C THR A 351 -10.04 -36.71 -20.25
N SER A 352 -9.17 -36.91 -19.27
CA SER A 352 -8.12 -37.95 -19.31
C SER A 352 -7.26 -37.92 -18.05
N SER A 353 -7.46 -39.00 -17.28
CA SER A 353 -6.54 -39.66 -16.30
C SER A 353 -5.71 -38.78 -15.37
#